data_0c370686f80894ffc3529672646bf434
#
_entry.id   0c370686f80894ffc3529672646bf434
#
_cell.length_a   1.000
_cell.length_b   1.000
_cell.length_c   1.000
_cell.angle_alpha   90.00
_cell.angle_beta   90.00
_cell.angle_gamma   90.00
#
_symmetry.space_group_name_H-M   'P 1'
#
loop_
_entity.id
_entity.type
_entity.pdbx_description
1 polymer ?
#
loop_
_entity_poly.entity_id
_entity_poly.type
_entity_poly.pdbx_seq_one_letter_code
_entity_poly.pdbx_strand_id
1 'polypeptide(L)'
;MKTMRFALCGFVMLLAVFSLRANAQQPVTFPSGDGQAQGLLYLPHGAGEHPAVVVIQEWWGVNDWVKQQASSLAANGYVALAVDLYRGKVADTQDMAHELMRGLPQDQGVRDLVAGFKFLEARKDVKHDRIGAVGWCMGGGYALQLAIAEPNLKAVSINYGALATDKDELAKIHAVVLGNFGGQDRGIPPDAVHAFESAMKSLGKPVDAKIYPDAGHAFENPNNKGGYRAEDAADAQGRTARFFEQNLGH
;
A
#
# COMPACT_ATOMS: atom_id res chain seq x y z
N MET A 1 -62.19 -39.83 33.38
CA MET A 1 -61.09 -38.89 33.62
C MET A 1 -60.01 -39.16 32.59
N LYS A 2 -59.89 -38.31 31.53
CA LYS A 2 -58.88 -38.42 30.47
C LYS A 2 -57.82 -37.37 30.76
N THR A 3 -56.60 -37.80 31.06
CA THR A 3 -55.45 -36.94 31.27
C THR A 3 -54.81 -36.59 29.91
N MET A 4 -54.87 -35.30 29.58
CA MET A 4 -54.31 -34.74 28.37
C MET A 4 -52.79 -34.36 28.65
N ARG A 5 -51.87 -35.05 27.98
CA ARG A 5 -50.43 -34.74 28.06
C ARG A 5 -50.08 -33.66 27.01
N PHE A 6 -49.70 -32.47 27.46
CA PHE A 6 -49.11 -31.45 26.59
C PHE A 6 -47.62 -31.78 26.37
N ALA A 7 -47.27 -32.01 25.10
CA ALA A 7 -45.88 -32.08 24.69
C ALA A 7 -45.38 -30.66 24.38
N LEU A 8 -44.39 -30.20 25.16
CA LEU A 8 -43.72 -28.92 25.00
C LEU A 8 -42.58 -29.11 23.97
N CYS A 9 -42.80 -28.71 22.71
CA CYS A 9 -41.73 -28.64 21.68
C CYS A 9 -40.87 -27.41 21.97
N GLY A 10 -39.70 -27.62 22.58
CA GLY A 10 -38.69 -26.56 22.70
C GLY A 10 -37.99 -26.31 21.36
N PHE A 11 -38.25 -25.15 20.78
CA PHE A 11 -37.57 -24.63 19.57
C PHE A 11 -36.22 -24.03 20.01
N VAL A 12 -35.13 -24.79 19.86
CA VAL A 12 -33.78 -24.29 20.11
C VAL A 12 -33.38 -23.43 18.90
N MET A 13 -33.47 -22.11 19.06
CA MET A 13 -33.00 -21.14 18.08
C MET A 13 -31.47 -21.06 18.15
N LEU A 14 -30.78 -21.71 17.23
CA LEU A 14 -29.33 -21.63 17.06
C LEU A 14 -28.97 -20.24 16.55
N LEU A 15 -28.61 -19.32 17.46
CA LEU A 15 -28.03 -18.03 17.12
C LEU A 15 -26.63 -18.27 16.56
N ALA A 16 -26.51 -18.24 15.22
CA ALA A 16 -25.22 -18.17 14.56
C ALA A 16 -24.60 -16.79 14.86
N VAL A 17 -23.71 -16.75 15.84
CA VAL A 17 -22.88 -15.58 16.11
C VAL A 17 -21.89 -15.46 14.94
N PHE A 18 -22.24 -14.68 13.94
CA PHE A 18 -21.27 -14.20 12.95
C PHE A 18 -20.31 -13.26 13.69
N SER A 19 -19.21 -13.82 14.17
CA SER A 19 -18.07 -13.01 14.62
C SER A 19 -17.56 -12.25 13.39
N LEU A 20 -17.85 -10.95 13.31
CA LEU A 20 -17.11 -10.00 12.51
C LEU A 20 -15.65 -10.04 13.00
N ARG A 21 -14.86 -10.97 12.45
CA ARG A 21 -13.40 -10.91 12.62
C ARG A 21 -12.98 -9.66 11.87
N ALA A 22 -12.66 -8.60 12.59
CA ALA A 22 -11.86 -7.50 12.06
C ALA A 22 -10.67 -8.14 11.33
N ASN A 23 -10.30 -7.62 10.16
CA ASN A 23 -9.16 -8.10 9.39
C ASN A 23 -7.92 -8.12 10.30
N ALA A 24 -7.67 -9.25 10.95
CA ALA A 24 -6.60 -9.38 11.93
C ALA A 24 -5.27 -9.28 11.17
N GLN A 25 -4.46 -8.29 11.52
CA GLN A 25 -3.09 -8.21 11.04
C GLN A 25 -2.32 -9.46 11.45
N GLN A 26 -1.57 -10.03 10.52
CA GLN A 26 -0.75 -11.21 10.74
C GLN A 26 0.72 -10.83 10.51
N PRO A 27 1.57 -10.86 11.55
CA PRO A 27 3.00 -10.73 11.35
C PRO A 27 3.52 -11.86 10.46
N VAL A 28 4.32 -11.50 9.45
CA VAL A 28 4.95 -12.46 8.54
C VAL A 28 6.42 -12.13 8.37
N THR A 29 7.21 -13.16 8.10
CA THR A 29 8.62 -13.05 7.71
C THR A 29 8.83 -13.79 6.40
N PHE A 30 9.74 -13.31 5.58
CA PHE A 30 10.06 -13.90 4.29
C PHE A 30 11.54 -13.67 3.92
N PRO A 31 12.16 -14.59 3.16
CA PRO A 31 13.56 -14.46 2.77
C PRO A 31 13.81 -13.18 1.96
N SER A 32 14.91 -12.46 2.27
CA SER A 32 15.37 -11.27 1.55
C SER A 32 16.88 -11.22 1.50
N GLY A 33 17.47 -11.51 0.33
CA GLY A 33 18.91 -11.72 0.20
C GLY A 33 19.39 -12.83 1.13
N ASP A 34 20.46 -12.56 1.87
CA ASP A 34 21.02 -13.49 2.85
C ASP A 34 20.32 -13.45 4.21
N GLY A 35 19.24 -12.67 4.34
CA GLY A 35 18.51 -12.45 5.60
C GLY A 35 17.00 -12.65 5.47
N GLN A 36 16.30 -12.02 6.41
CA GLN A 36 14.86 -12.03 6.46
C GLN A 36 14.29 -10.60 6.39
N ALA A 37 13.26 -10.42 5.62
CA ALA A 37 12.37 -9.27 5.72
C ALA A 37 11.12 -9.64 6.51
N GLN A 38 10.37 -8.64 6.95
CA GLN A 38 9.14 -8.82 7.72
C GLN A 38 8.06 -7.83 7.29
N GLY A 39 6.84 -8.11 7.67
CA GLY A 39 5.71 -7.24 7.40
C GLY A 39 4.46 -7.64 8.14
N LEU A 40 3.40 -6.88 7.92
CA LEU A 40 2.08 -7.16 8.43
C LEU A 40 1.16 -7.49 7.25
N LEU A 41 0.63 -8.70 7.25
CA LEU A 41 -0.29 -9.20 6.24
C LEU A 41 -1.73 -8.98 6.71
N TYR A 42 -2.56 -8.47 5.81
CA TYR A 42 -3.99 -8.28 5.98
C TYR A 42 -4.72 -9.04 4.88
N LEU A 43 -5.68 -9.88 5.26
CA LEU A 43 -6.43 -10.70 4.32
C LEU A 43 -7.83 -10.14 4.10
N PRO A 44 -8.33 -10.14 2.86
CA PRO A 44 -9.71 -9.77 2.57
C PRO A 44 -10.70 -10.79 3.12
N HIS A 45 -11.96 -10.42 3.12
CA HIS A 45 -13.05 -11.35 3.39
C HIS A 45 -13.33 -12.22 2.17
N GLY A 46 -13.73 -13.47 2.42
CA GLY A 46 -14.08 -14.43 1.37
C GLY A 46 -12.99 -15.48 1.14
N ALA A 47 -13.37 -16.50 0.38
CA ALA A 47 -12.47 -17.57 -0.04
C ALA A 47 -12.08 -17.36 -1.52
N GLY A 48 -10.93 -17.88 -1.91
CA GLY A 48 -10.44 -17.81 -3.28
C GLY A 48 -9.18 -16.97 -3.43
N GLU A 49 -8.83 -16.68 -4.67
CA GLU A 49 -7.68 -15.84 -5.00
C GLU A 49 -8.11 -14.39 -5.11
N HIS A 50 -7.32 -13.51 -4.53
CA HIS A 50 -7.53 -12.06 -4.51
C HIS A 50 -6.36 -11.32 -5.17
N PRO A 51 -6.57 -10.15 -5.77
CA PRO A 51 -5.46 -9.27 -6.12
C PRO A 51 -4.71 -8.84 -4.86
N ALA A 52 -3.47 -8.41 -5.00
CA ALA A 52 -2.65 -8.05 -3.85
C ALA A 52 -1.98 -6.68 -4.01
N VAL A 53 -1.64 -6.05 -2.87
CA VAL A 53 -0.96 -4.76 -2.85
C VAL A 53 0.16 -4.77 -1.80
N VAL A 54 1.37 -4.42 -2.24
CA VAL A 54 2.49 -4.09 -1.36
C VAL A 54 2.28 -2.66 -0.84
N VAL A 55 2.18 -2.50 0.46
CA VAL A 55 1.98 -1.21 1.15
C VAL A 55 3.30 -0.75 1.75
N ILE A 56 3.72 0.47 1.41
CA ILE A 56 5.06 0.97 1.73
C ILE A 56 4.95 2.19 2.62
N GLN A 57 5.55 2.08 3.79
CA GLN A 57 5.52 3.06 4.88
C GLN A 57 6.14 4.41 4.52
N GLU A 58 5.68 5.45 5.18
CA GLU A 58 6.41 6.71 5.27
C GLU A 58 7.68 6.54 6.12
N TRP A 59 8.46 7.60 6.31
CA TRP A 59 9.68 7.60 7.12
C TRP A 59 9.48 7.30 8.61
N TRP A 60 8.21 7.26 9.07
CA TRP A 60 7.85 6.94 10.45
C TRP A 60 7.89 5.46 10.80
N GLY A 61 7.95 4.56 9.81
CA GLY A 61 7.78 3.12 10.01
C GLY A 61 6.33 2.67 9.78
N VAL A 62 6.06 1.38 10.03
CA VAL A 62 4.71 0.79 9.91
C VAL A 62 3.88 1.20 11.14
N ASN A 63 3.55 2.48 11.22
CA ASN A 63 2.72 3.08 12.27
C ASN A 63 1.22 2.75 12.07
N ASP A 64 0.38 3.24 12.96
CA ASP A 64 -1.06 2.93 12.93
C ASP A 64 -1.76 3.47 11.69
N TRP A 65 -1.29 4.59 11.11
CA TRP A 65 -1.86 5.09 9.87
C TRP A 65 -1.56 4.16 8.69
N VAL A 66 -0.32 3.68 8.55
CA VAL A 66 0.06 2.69 7.51
C VAL A 66 -0.72 1.38 7.68
N LYS A 67 -0.86 0.89 8.93
CA LYS A 67 -1.70 -0.27 9.25
C LYS A 67 -3.15 -0.07 8.84
N GLN A 68 -3.70 1.14 9.05
CA GLN A 68 -5.05 1.48 8.64
C GLN A 68 -5.19 1.48 7.10
N GLN A 69 -4.20 1.98 6.36
CA GLN A 69 -4.20 1.91 4.89
C GLN A 69 -4.22 0.46 4.40
N ALA A 70 -3.37 -0.40 4.97
CA ALA A 70 -3.34 -1.82 4.63
C ALA A 70 -4.66 -2.55 4.99
N SER A 71 -5.23 -2.25 6.15
CA SER A 71 -6.53 -2.78 6.58
C SER A 71 -7.67 -2.33 5.65
N SER A 72 -7.64 -1.07 5.19
CA SER A 72 -8.62 -0.55 4.24
C SER A 72 -8.54 -1.26 2.89
N LEU A 73 -7.33 -1.51 2.37
CA LEU A 73 -7.15 -2.31 1.15
C LEU A 73 -7.70 -3.72 1.32
N ALA A 74 -7.47 -4.36 2.47
CA ALA A 74 -8.01 -5.69 2.73
C ALA A 74 -9.55 -5.68 2.81
N ALA A 75 -10.15 -4.66 3.42
CA ALA A 75 -11.60 -4.47 3.42
C ALA A 75 -12.19 -4.27 2.01
N ASN A 76 -11.39 -3.76 1.08
CA ASN A 76 -11.74 -3.60 -0.33
C ASN A 76 -11.33 -4.78 -1.23
N GLY A 77 -11.05 -5.95 -0.65
CA GLY A 77 -10.86 -7.19 -1.41
C GLY A 77 -9.42 -7.53 -1.81
N TYR A 78 -8.42 -6.78 -1.36
CA TYR A 78 -7.01 -7.03 -1.67
C TYR A 78 -6.30 -7.79 -0.54
N VAL A 79 -5.40 -8.70 -0.87
CA VAL A 79 -4.37 -9.14 0.08
C VAL A 79 -3.37 -8.00 0.21
N ALA A 80 -3.26 -7.37 1.40
CA ALA A 80 -2.37 -6.24 1.61
C ALA A 80 -1.19 -6.64 2.50
N LEU A 81 0.05 -6.35 2.05
CA LEU A 81 1.27 -6.60 2.79
C LEU A 81 1.96 -5.27 3.09
N ALA A 82 1.88 -4.81 4.33
CA ALA A 82 2.70 -3.69 4.79
C ALA A 82 4.11 -4.21 5.10
N VAL A 83 5.05 -3.97 4.18
CA VAL A 83 6.45 -4.37 4.36
C VAL A 83 7.10 -3.45 5.38
N ASP A 84 7.72 -4.03 6.41
CA ASP A 84 8.37 -3.29 7.48
C ASP A 84 9.87 -3.12 7.19
N LEU A 85 10.21 -1.98 6.61
CA LEU A 85 11.59 -1.64 6.25
C LEU A 85 12.49 -1.35 7.46
N TYR A 86 11.90 -1.13 8.64
CA TYR A 86 12.62 -0.76 9.86
C TYR A 86 12.70 -1.86 10.91
N ARG A 87 12.30 -3.09 10.54
CA ARG A 87 12.41 -4.27 11.42
C ARG A 87 11.72 -4.08 12.78
N GLY A 88 10.48 -3.60 12.77
CA GLY A 88 9.66 -3.40 13.97
C GLY A 88 9.79 -2.02 14.61
N LYS A 89 10.70 -1.17 14.13
CA LYS A 89 10.86 0.17 14.69
C LYS A 89 9.85 1.14 14.09
N VAL A 90 9.25 1.95 14.96
CA VAL A 90 8.37 3.06 14.60
C VAL A 90 8.88 4.30 15.29
N ALA A 91 9.09 5.37 14.52
CA ALA A 91 9.55 6.64 15.08
C ALA A 91 8.40 7.41 15.74
N ASP A 92 8.64 7.97 16.90
CA ASP A 92 7.75 8.86 17.64
C ASP A 92 8.18 10.33 17.56
N THR A 93 9.40 10.59 17.09
CA THR A 93 9.95 11.92 16.86
C THR A 93 10.53 12.05 15.45
N GLN A 94 10.65 13.31 14.97
CA GLN A 94 11.28 13.57 13.67
C GLN A 94 12.75 13.16 13.65
N ASP A 95 13.48 13.37 14.74
CA ASP A 95 14.90 12.99 14.84
C ASP A 95 15.07 11.48 14.69
N MET A 96 14.23 10.69 15.37
CA MET A 96 14.24 9.23 15.22
C MET A 96 13.84 8.80 13.82
N ALA A 97 12.85 9.47 13.21
CA ALA A 97 12.46 9.16 11.82
C ALA A 97 13.61 9.45 10.84
N HIS A 98 14.33 10.57 11.02
CA HIS A 98 15.55 10.87 10.24
C HIS A 98 16.64 9.82 10.44
N GLU A 99 16.86 9.39 11.68
CA GLU A 99 17.85 8.35 11.97
C GLU A 99 17.51 7.03 11.30
N LEU A 100 16.25 6.57 11.43
CA LEU A 100 15.79 5.33 10.81
C LEU A 100 15.87 5.39 9.28
N MET A 101 15.44 6.50 8.67
CA MET A 101 15.48 6.68 7.22
C MET A 101 16.93 6.68 6.70
N ARG A 102 17.85 7.40 7.36
CA ARG A 102 19.27 7.42 6.97
C ARG A 102 19.99 6.10 7.24
N GLY A 103 19.54 5.35 8.25
CA GLY A 103 20.06 4.03 8.58
C GLY A 103 19.59 2.89 7.68
N LEU A 104 18.65 3.14 6.77
CA LEU A 104 18.16 2.15 5.80
C LEU A 104 18.96 2.26 4.49
N PRO A 105 19.83 1.30 4.16
CA PRO A 105 20.47 1.26 2.84
C PRO A 105 19.39 1.12 1.75
N GLN A 106 19.51 1.92 0.69
CA GLN A 106 18.50 1.95 -0.37
C GLN A 106 18.34 0.58 -1.06
N ASP A 107 19.44 -0.10 -1.33
CA ASP A 107 19.45 -1.44 -1.94
C ASP A 107 18.76 -2.48 -1.04
N GLN A 108 18.92 -2.38 0.29
CA GLN A 108 18.20 -3.23 1.25
C GLN A 108 16.71 -2.95 1.19
N GLY A 109 16.29 -1.68 1.18
CA GLY A 109 14.87 -1.32 1.10
C GLY A 109 14.23 -1.88 -0.16
N VAL A 110 14.86 -1.71 -1.32
CA VAL A 110 14.36 -2.24 -2.59
C VAL A 110 14.31 -3.77 -2.57
N ARG A 111 15.36 -4.43 -2.09
CA ARG A 111 15.44 -5.89 -1.98
C ARG A 111 14.33 -6.46 -1.08
N ASP A 112 14.05 -5.82 0.05
CA ASP A 112 12.98 -6.22 0.96
C ASP A 112 11.59 -6.07 0.32
N LEU A 113 11.38 -5.03 -0.48
CA LEU A 113 10.12 -4.82 -1.21
C LEU A 113 9.92 -5.83 -2.34
N VAL A 114 10.98 -6.14 -3.10
CA VAL A 114 10.95 -7.21 -4.10
C VAL A 114 10.68 -8.55 -3.43
N ALA A 115 11.30 -8.83 -2.28
CA ALA A 115 11.01 -10.04 -1.51
C ALA A 115 9.56 -10.10 -1.01
N GLY A 116 8.99 -8.96 -0.58
CA GLY A 116 7.57 -8.84 -0.22
C GLY A 116 6.65 -9.08 -1.40
N PHE A 117 6.98 -8.57 -2.59
CA PHE A 117 6.26 -8.88 -3.82
C PHE A 117 6.29 -10.38 -4.12
N LYS A 118 7.46 -11.00 -4.08
CA LYS A 118 7.63 -12.46 -4.31
C LYS A 118 6.92 -13.30 -3.26
N PHE A 119 6.87 -12.86 -2.02
CA PHE A 119 6.09 -13.49 -0.96
C PHE A 119 4.58 -13.49 -1.32
N LEU A 120 4.04 -12.37 -1.81
CA LEU A 120 2.66 -12.30 -2.29
C LEU A 120 2.43 -13.16 -3.53
N GLU A 121 3.32 -13.10 -4.52
CA GLU A 121 3.23 -13.86 -5.77
C GLU A 121 3.19 -15.39 -5.53
N ALA A 122 3.91 -15.88 -4.51
CA ALA A 122 3.96 -17.31 -4.17
C ALA A 122 2.74 -17.83 -3.38
N ARG A 123 1.82 -16.96 -2.96
CA ARG A 123 0.66 -17.34 -2.14
C ARG A 123 -0.45 -17.94 -3.00
N LYS A 124 -1.10 -18.97 -2.47
CA LYS A 124 -2.23 -19.67 -3.15
C LYS A 124 -3.55 -18.86 -3.11
N ASP A 125 -3.63 -17.85 -2.25
CA ASP A 125 -4.80 -16.97 -2.12
C ASP A 125 -4.59 -15.62 -2.83
N VAL A 126 -3.54 -15.50 -3.68
CA VAL A 126 -3.21 -14.31 -4.45
C VAL A 126 -3.26 -14.61 -5.95
N LYS A 127 -3.93 -13.75 -6.71
CA LYS A 127 -3.84 -13.70 -8.18
C LYS A 127 -2.47 -13.16 -8.54
N HIS A 128 -1.51 -14.03 -8.83
CA HIS A 128 -0.09 -13.72 -9.00
C HIS A 128 0.21 -12.72 -10.13
N ASP A 129 -0.69 -12.57 -11.09
CA ASP A 129 -0.62 -11.61 -12.19
C ASP A 129 -1.33 -10.28 -11.89
N ARG A 130 -1.83 -10.08 -10.66
CA ARG A 130 -2.60 -8.91 -10.21
C ARG A 130 -2.07 -8.35 -8.89
N ILE A 131 -0.79 -8.00 -8.90
CA ILE A 131 -0.10 -7.43 -7.74
C ILE A 131 0.30 -5.99 -8.04
N GLY A 132 -0.10 -5.08 -7.16
CA GLY A 132 0.25 -3.66 -7.19
C GLY A 132 1.10 -3.22 -6.00
N ALA A 133 1.45 -1.96 -5.97
CA ALA A 133 2.12 -1.32 -4.84
C ALA A 133 1.58 0.10 -4.59
N VAL A 134 1.58 0.51 -3.35
CA VAL A 134 1.28 1.89 -2.93
C VAL A 134 2.26 2.33 -1.87
N GLY A 135 2.72 3.57 -1.97
CA GLY A 135 3.60 4.16 -0.97
C GLY A 135 3.42 5.66 -0.86
N TRP A 136 3.81 6.19 0.29
CA TRP A 136 3.67 7.60 0.66
C TRP A 136 5.01 8.17 1.12
N CYS A 137 5.34 9.42 0.77
CA CYS A 137 6.58 10.08 1.17
C CYS A 137 7.81 9.24 0.78
N MET A 138 8.64 8.83 1.74
CA MET A 138 9.72 7.88 1.53
C MET A 138 9.22 6.63 0.79
N GLY A 139 8.10 6.06 1.23
CA GLY A 139 7.49 4.88 0.61
C GLY A 139 7.00 5.12 -0.81
N GLY A 140 6.61 6.35 -1.17
CA GLY A 140 6.28 6.70 -2.56
C GLY A 140 7.50 6.60 -3.48
N GLY A 141 8.65 7.06 -3.01
CA GLY A 141 9.92 6.87 -3.72
C GLY A 141 10.31 5.39 -3.84
N TYR A 142 10.14 4.62 -2.77
CA TYR A 142 10.36 3.17 -2.81
C TYR A 142 9.35 2.42 -3.68
N ALA A 143 8.10 2.90 -3.82
CA ALA A 143 7.12 2.33 -4.74
C ALA A 143 7.59 2.46 -6.20
N LEU A 144 8.15 3.60 -6.57
CA LEU A 144 8.79 3.79 -7.88
C LEU A 144 9.98 2.84 -8.06
N GLN A 145 10.86 2.72 -7.05
CA GLN A 145 12.00 1.80 -7.12
C GLN A 145 11.57 0.33 -7.24
N LEU A 146 10.50 -0.07 -6.56
CA LEU A 146 9.92 -1.41 -6.72
C LEU A 146 9.40 -1.62 -8.14
N ALA A 147 8.73 -0.62 -8.74
CA ALA A 147 8.24 -0.71 -10.11
C ALA A 147 9.38 -0.81 -11.14
N ILE A 148 10.54 -0.20 -10.86
CA ILE A 148 11.75 -0.33 -11.68
C ILE A 148 12.38 -1.73 -11.52
N ALA A 149 12.40 -2.28 -10.30
CA ALA A 149 13.09 -3.53 -9.97
C ALA A 149 12.24 -4.79 -10.27
N GLU A 150 10.91 -4.68 -10.29
CA GLU A 150 10.00 -5.82 -10.44
C GLU A 150 9.10 -5.66 -11.69
N PRO A 151 9.49 -6.27 -12.81
CA PRO A 151 8.77 -6.13 -14.08
C PRO A 151 7.37 -6.76 -14.08
N ASN A 152 7.07 -7.66 -13.13
CA ASN A 152 5.76 -8.29 -13.00
C ASN A 152 4.77 -7.44 -12.18
N LEU A 153 5.22 -6.33 -11.57
CA LEU A 153 4.31 -5.39 -10.92
C LEU A 153 3.33 -4.80 -11.94
N LYS A 154 2.02 -4.83 -11.65
CA LYS A 154 0.98 -4.41 -12.58
C LYS A 154 0.58 -2.96 -12.45
N ALA A 155 0.53 -2.45 -11.23
CA ALA A 155 0.07 -1.11 -10.93
C ALA A 155 0.85 -0.52 -9.75
N VAL A 156 1.19 0.76 -9.81
CA VAL A 156 1.86 1.44 -8.71
C VAL A 156 1.25 2.82 -8.47
N SER A 157 0.91 3.10 -7.20
CA SER A 157 0.48 4.43 -6.75
C SER A 157 1.59 5.09 -5.95
N ILE A 158 2.05 6.24 -6.42
CA ILE A 158 3.14 7.05 -5.84
C ILE A 158 2.52 8.31 -5.24
N ASN A 159 2.52 8.40 -3.91
CA ASN A 159 1.94 9.55 -3.22
C ASN A 159 3.07 10.40 -2.63
N TYR A 160 3.22 11.63 -3.16
CA TYR A 160 4.27 12.61 -2.78
C TYR A 160 5.65 12.00 -2.50
N GLY A 161 6.04 11.00 -3.31
CA GLY A 161 7.31 10.30 -3.24
C GLY A 161 8.35 10.86 -4.20
N ALA A 162 9.62 10.60 -3.93
CA ALA A 162 10.71 10.99 -4.81
C ALA A 162 10.58 10.35 -6.19
N LEU A 163 10.85 11.12 -7.23
CA LEU A 163 10.71 10.74 -8.63
C LEU A 163 12.08 10.64 -9.31
N ALA A 164 12.14 9.83 -10.36
CA ALA A 164 13.30 9.69 -11.24
C ALA A 164 12.96 10.23 -12.64
N THR A 165 13.98 10.67 -13.37
CA THR A 165 13.86 11.13 -14.77
C THR A 165 14.82 10.43 -15.71
N ASP A 166 15.64 9.53 -15.18
CA ASP A 166 16.53 8.68 -15.97
C ASP A 166 15.70 7.73 -16.82
N LYS A 167 15.79 7.87 -18.14
CA LYS A 167 14.98 7.11 -19.09
C LYS A 167 15.35 5.64 -19.14
N ASP A 168 16.59 5.27 -18.90
CA ASP A 168 17.03 3.87 -18.89
C ASP A 168 16.45 3.13 -17.67
N GLU A 169 16.35 3.81 -16.52
CA GLU A 169 15.67 3.29 -15.36
C GLU A 169 14.15 3.22 -15.57
N LEU A 170 13.53 4.29 -16.07
CA LEU A 170 12.09 4.33 -16.31
C LEU A 170 11.64 3.35 -17.39
N ALA A 171 12.49 3.03 -18.36
CA ALA A 171 12.20 2.02 -19.39
C ALA A 171 11.95 0.63 -18.84
N LYS A 172 12.46 0.30 -17.64
CA LYS A 172 12.26 -0.98 -16.95
C LYS A 172 10.86 -1.12 -16.34
N ILE A 173 10.12 -0.03 -16.15
CA ILE A 173 8.78 -0.06 -15.55
C ILE A 173 7.79 -0.66 -16.54
N HIS A 174 7.09 -1.72 -16.12
CA HIS A 174 6.00 -2.33 -16.87
C HIS A 174 4.62 -2.01 -16.27
N ALA A 175 4.61 -1.57 -15.01
CA ALA A 175 3.41 -1.18 -14.29
C ALA A 175 2.74 0.07 -14.90
N VAL A 176 1.41 0.14 -14.80
CA VAL A 176 0.70 1.42 -14.91
C VAL A 176 1.01 2.26 -13.67
N VAL A 177 1.23 3.57 -13.86
CA VAL A 177 1.64 4.46 -12.78
C VAL A 177 0.58 5.50 -12.49
N LEU A 178 0.16 5.60 -11.23
CA LEU A 178 -0.62 6.70 -10.68
C LEU A 178 0.29 7.56 -9.80
N GLY A 179 0.14 8.87 -9.85
CA GLY A 179 0.83 9.81 -8.96
C GLY A 179 -0.11 10.84 -8.33
N ASN A 180 0.08 11.11 -7.03
CA ASN A 180 -0.61 12.15 -6.29
C ASN A 180 0.41 13.05 -5.59
N PHE A 181 0.47 14.33 -5.94
CA PHE A 181 1.52 15.26 -5.50
C PHE A 181 0.94 16.58 -5.02
N GLY A 182 1.61 17.23 -4.08
CA GLY A 182 1.23 18.56 -3.60
C GLY A 182 1.88 19.67 -4.43
N GLY A 183 1.10 20.69 -4.81
CA GLY A 183 1.60 21.87 -5.54
C GLY A 183 2.50 22.77 -4.69
N GLN A 184 2.40 22.67 -3.36
CA GLN A 184 3.22 23.40 -2.41
C GLN A 184 4.35 22.55 -1.80
N ASP A 185 4.56 21.34 -2.34
CA ASP A 185 5.64 20.46 -1.87
C ASP A 185 7.00 20.97 -2.36
N ARG A 186 7.87 21.38 -1.42
CA ARG A 186 9.22 21.88 -1.72
C ARG A 186 10.22 20.75 -2.01
N GLY A 187 9.93 19.53 -1.55
CA GLY A 187 10.79 18.37 -1.78
C GLY A 187 10.53 17.72 -3.13
N ILE A 188 9.25 17.71 -3.57
CA ILE A 188 8.82 17.18 -4.86
C ILE A 188 8.00 18.29 -5.57
N PRO A 189 8.65 19.32 -6.13
CA PRO A 189 7.96 20.45 -6.74
C PRO A 189 7.24 20.04 -8.04
N PRO A 190 6.21 20.81 -8.50
CA PRO A 190 5.48 20.54 -9.73
C PRO A 190 6.36 20.28 -10.95
N ASP A 191 7.47 21.01 -11.09
CA ASP A 191 8.40 20.82 -12.22
C ASP A 191 9.02 19.40 -12.22
N ALA A 192 9.31 18.82 -11.04
CA ALA A 192 9.81 17.45 -10.96
C ALA A 192 8.72 16.43 -11.37
N VAL A 193 7.46 16.70 -11.02
CA VAL A 193 6.32 15.85 -11.43
C VAL A 193 6.14 15.92 -12.95
N HIS A 194 6.16 17.11 -13.54
CA HIS A 194 6.05 17.28 -14.99
C HIS A 194 7.23 16.67 -15.76
N ALA A 195 8.45 16.76 -15.23
CA ALA A 195 9.61 16.12 -15.81
C ALA A 195 9.48 14.58 -15.81
N PHE A 196 9.04 14.00 -14.72
CA PHE A 196 8.76 12.57 -14.61
C PHE A 196 7.67 12.13 -15.61
N GLU A 197 6.51 12.82 -15.63
CA GLU A 197 5.44 12.54 -16.61
C GLU A 197 5.94 12.59 -18.04
N SER A 198 6.70 13.64 -18.38
CA SER A 198 7.25 13.83 -19.72
C SER A 198 8.20 12.69 -20.09
N ALA A 199 9.07 12.26 -19.16
CA ALA A 199 9.97 11.13 -19.36
C ALA A 199 9.19 9.84 -19.59
N MET A 200 8.21 9.51 -18.74
CA MET A 200 7.34 8.31 -18.88
C MET A 200 6.59 8.32 -20.23
N LYS A 201 5.95 9.44 -20.58
CA LYS A 201 5.20 9.60 -21.85
C LYS A 201 6.11 9.45 -23.07
N SER A 202 7.36 9.96 -23.01
CA SER A 202 8.33 9.81 -24.09
C SER A 202 8.75 8.37 -24.34
N LEU A 203 8.61 7.50 -23.32
CA LEU A 203 8.86 6.06 -23.40
C LEU A 203 7.60 5.25 -23.73
N GLY A 204 6.46 5.91 -23.97
CA GLY A 204 5.17 5.25 -24.17
C GLY A 204 4.63 4.55 -22.94
N LYS A 205 5.09 4.92 -21.74
CA LYS A 205 4.67 4.31 -20.48
C LYS A 205 3.39 4.98 -19.93
N PRO A 206 2.38 4.22 -19.52
CA PRO A 206 1.15 4.79 -18.97
C PRO A 206 1.40 5.43 -17.59
N VAL A 207 1.08 6.71 -17.48
CA VAL A 207 1.20 7.51 -16.25
C VAL A 207 0.04 8.49 -16.14
N ASP A 208 -0.57 8.56 -14.96
CA ASP A 208 -1.58 9.55 -14.57
C ASP A 208 -1.12 10.24 -13.29
N ALA A 209 -0.59 11.48 -13.40
CA ALA A 209 -0.16 12.27 -12.26
C ALA A 209 -1.11 13.45 -12.03
N LYS A 210 -1.50 13.65 -10.77
CA LYS A 210 -2.30 14.80 -10.33
C LYS A 210 -1.52 15.62 -9.31
N ILE A 211 -1.51 16.93 -9.53
CA ILE A 211 -0.97 17.91 -8.59
C ILE A 211 -2.15 18.62 -7.93
N TYR A 212 -2.18 18.64 -6.60
CA TYR A 212 -3.15 19.34 -5.76
C TYR A 212 -2.57 20.72 -5.43
N PRO A 213 -3.11 21.82 -5.99
CA PRO A 213 -2.41 23.11 -5.99
C PRO A 213 -2.07 23.67 -4.62
N ASP A 214 -2.96 23.46 -3.64
CA ASP A 214 -2.87 24.01 -2.29
C ASP A 214 -2.33 23.01 -1.26
N ALA A 215 -2.03 21.77 -1.67
CA ALA A 215 -1.49 20.74 -0.82
C ALA A 215 0.05 20.82 -0.75
N GLY A 216 0.59 20.57 0.44
CA GLY A 216 2.03 20.39 0.66
C GLY A 216 2.41 18.92 0.73
N HIS A 217 3.62 18.64 1.23
CA HIS A 217 4.08 17.27 1.47
C HIS A 217 3.21 16.56 2.52
N ALA A 218 2.97 15.26 2.34
CA ALA A 218 2.20 14.40 3.25
C ALA A 218 0.76 14.92 3.52
N PHE A 219 0.11 15.49 2.51
CA PHE A 219 -1.23 16.04 2.63
C PHE A 219 -2.32 14.99 2.88
N GLU A 220 -2.06 13.71 2.59
CA GLU A 220 -3.01 12.62 2.83
C GLU A 220 -2.98 12.11 4.28
N ASN A 221 -1.93 12.41 5.05
CA ASN A 221 -1.76 11.87 6.39
C ASN A 221 -2.36 12.80 7.45
N PRO A 222 -3.44 12.41 8.17
CA PRO A 222 -4.09 13.24 9.18
C PRO A 222 -3.20 13.51 10.41
N ASN A 223 -2.12 12.73 10.60
CA ASN A 223 -1.13 12.98 11.65
C ASN A 223 -0.22 14.18 11.32
N ASN A 224 -0.14 14.58 10.04
CA ASN A 224 0.50 15.81 9.59
C ASN A 224 -0.44 17.02 9.82
N LYS A 225 -0.63 17.42 11.08
CA LYS A 225 -1.63 18.42 11.46
C LYS A 225 -1.50 19.77 10.72
N GLY A 226 -0.30 20.15 10.31
CA GLY A 226 -0.04 21.42 9.60
C GLY A 226 -0.24 21.31 8.08
N GLY A 227 -0.19 20.10 7.51
CA GLY A 227 -0.21 19.87 6.07
C GLY A 227 -1.38 19.01 5.57
N TYR A 228 -2.13 18.38 6.45
CA TYR A 228 -3.27 17.55 6.07
C TYR A 228 -4.36 18.37 5.36
N ARG A 229 -4.82 17.87 4.22
CA ARG A 229 -5.88 18.46 3.40
C ARG A 229 -6.98 17.43 3.18
N ALA A 230 -8.06 17.51 3.96
CA ALA A 230 -9.08 16.46 4.02
C ALA A 230 -9.73 16.17 2.66
N GLU A 231 -10.06 17.20 1.88
CA GLU A 231 -10.69 17.04 0.56
C GLU A 231 -9.71 16.46 -0.47
N ASP A 232 -8.48 16.98 -0.52
CA ASP A 232 -7.44 16.48 -1.41
C ASP A 232 -7.04 15.05 -1.06
N ALA A 233 -6.96 14.74 0.25
CA ALA A 233 -6.68 13.39 0.73
C ALA A 233 -7.79 12.40 0.33
N ALA A 234 -9.05 12.79 0.48
CA ALA A 234 -10.19 11.95 0.07
C ALA A 234 -10.19 11.70 -1.45
N ASP A 235 -9.88 12.71 -2.25
CA ASP A 235 -9.78 12.55 -3.70
C ASP A 235 -8.58 11.65 -4.09
N ALA A 236 -7.38 11.86 -3.50
CA ALA A 236 -6.20 11.04 -3.77
C ALA A 236 -6.43 9.57 -3.41
N GLN A 237 -7.03 9.30 -2.26
CA GLN A 237 -7.43 7.95 -1.84
C GLN A 237 -8.46 7.35 -2.78
N GLY A 238 -9.49 8.12 -3.18
CA GLY A 238 -10.49 7.71 -4.14
C GLY A 238 -9.89 7.42 -5.53
N ARG A 239 -8.92 8.20 -5.99
CA ARG A 239 -8.16 7.95 -7.23
C ARG A 239 -7.38 6.64 -7.13
N THR A 240 -6.65 6.43 -6.03
CA THR A 240 -5.88 5.20 -5.79
C THR A 240 -6.78 3.96 -5.76
N ALA A 241 -7.95 4.05 -5.11
CA ALA A 241 -8.91 2.94 -5.06
C ALA A 241 -9.44 2.58 -6.46
N ARG A 242 -9.91 3.57 -7.22
CA ARG A 242 -10.38 3.34 -8.61
C ARG A 242 -9.27 2.84 -9.53
N PHE A 243 -8.05 3.32 -9.34
CA PHE A 243 -6.89 2.90 -10.11
C PHE A 243 -6.56 1.42 -9.89
N PHE A 244 -6.58 0.94 -8.63
CA PHE A 244 -6.37 -0.47 -8.35
C PHE A 244 -7.53 -1.34 -8.84
N GLU A 245 -8.78 -0.89 -8.69
CA GLU A 245 -9.94 -1.61 -9.23
C GLU A 245 -9.82 -1.81 -10.76
N GLN A 246 -9.43 -0.77 -11.50
CA GLN A 246 -9.28 -0.81 -12.95
C GLN A 246 -8.12 -1.70 -13.42
N ASN A 247 -7.01 -1.75 -12.69
CA ASN A 247 -5.77 -2.39 -13.14
C ASN A 247 -5.50 -3.75 -12.48
N LEU A 248 -6.06 -4.01 -11.31
CA LEU A 248 -5.92 -5.28 -10.59
C LEU A 248 -7.24 -6.06 -10.54
N GLY A 249 -8.39 -5.38 -10.59
CA GLY A 249 -9.71 -5.97 -10.41
C GLY A 249 -9.94 -6.44 -8.97
N HIS A 250 -10.97 -7.21 -8.78
CA HIS A 250 -11.31 -7.90 -7.52
C HIS A 250 -11.34 -9.41 -7.72
#